data_6a12407b63ba94702aa6c6df03ba31c1
#
_entry.id   6a12407b63ba94702aa6c6df03ba31c1
#
_cell.length_a   1.000
_cell.length_b   1.000
_cell.length_c   1.000
_cell.angle_alpha   90.00
_cell.angle_beta   90.00
_cell.angle_gamma   90.00
#
_symmetry.space_group_name_H-M   'P 1'
#
loop_
_entity.id
_entity.type
_entity.pdbx_description
1 polymer ?
#
loop_
_entity_poly.entity_id
_entity_poly.type
_entity_poly.pdbx_seq_one_letter_code
_entity_poly.pdbx_strand_id
1 'polypeptide(L)'
;MFKKNRGSGQHEMFRAGSIFFFGSMSVAILNYFYHVFMGRLLGPFDYGVLGSLFAIIYLATFASNTFTRTISKYSAEFESKGKKGELKGMIKRGFFKILFYGLIVFLIYLAFIPLLSDFMNIESRSSMIIVGLVGFLSIIGTVVSGSLNGLQKFGWQNFLAFDSALVKFLLALILVYLGFGINGALLGILIGTSIVILFGFFPVFKELKGVKSKKFDSKEIYLYAVPVFFASLLPLLLITFDQILVKHFFSSLDAGYYAAAGNIAKIIWFGSGFLVSALFPKVVSLRARGKKTNKLLVKSLIYTSFLALIGIAIYFASPRLIVLFVYGKEYMAITSLIGMFGLGLGLFSVSQIFITYNLAIERYGFIYIIFIGFILQVLGMLMFHQNLLEIIKVSLLAEAFILFGLVIYNWREFN
;
A
#
# COMPACT_ATOMS: atom_id res chain seq x y z
N MET A 1 -13.63 -21.85 -40.75
CA MET A 1 -13.98 -22.64 -39.56
C MET A 1 -13.18 -22.18 -38.37
N PHE A 2 -13.49 -20.99 -37.77
CA PHE A 2 -12.93 -20.50 -36.52
C PHE A 2 -13.95 -19.56 -35.84
N LYS A 3 -15.06 -20.14 -35.35
CA LYS A 3 -15.88 -19.51 -34.30
C LYS A 3 -15.35 -20.02 -32.96
N LYS A 4 -14.25 -19.46 -32.46
CA LYS A 4 -13.78 -19.74 -31.09
C LYS A 4 -14.57 -18.86 -30.13
N ASN A 5 -15.42 -19.51 -29.34
CA ASN A 5 -16.24 -19.04 -28.23
C ASN A 5 -15.78 -17.73 -27.58
N ARG A 6 -16.36 -16.59 -27.99
CA ARG A 6 -16.22 -15.31 -27.28
C ARG A 6 -16.83 -15.31 -25.87
N GLY A 7 -17.69 -16.29 -25.55
CA GLY A 7 -18.34 -16.42 -24.25
C GLY A 7 -17.46 -17.04 -23.16
N SER A 8 -16.59 -18.01 -23.49
CA SER A 8 -15.74 -18.70 -22.51
C SER A 8 -14.66 -17.78 -21.93
N GLY A 9 -14.03 -16.95 -22.74
CA GLY A 9 -12.97 -16.02 -22.27
C GLY A 9 -13.49 -14.89 -21.37
N GLN A 10 -14.72 -14.41 -21.60
CA GLN A 10 -15.34 -13.42 -20.72
C GLN A 10 -15.72 -14.03 -19.36
N HIS A 11 -16.24 -15.24 -19.33
CA HIS A 11 -16.55 -15.98 -18.09
C HIS A 11 -15.30 -16.30 -17.27
N GLU A 12 -14.21 -16.73 -17.92
CA GLU A 12 -12.93 -17.00 -17.25
C GLU A 12 -12.32 -15.72 -16.68
N MET A 13 -12.34 -14.62 -17.44
CA MET A 13 -11.83 -13.32 -16.98
C MET A 13 -12.66 -12.76 -15.82
N PHE A 14 -13.99 -12.91 -15.86
CA PHE A 14 -14.87 -12.48 -14.77
C PHE A 14 -14.63 -13.33 -13.50
N ARG A 15 -14.50 -14.64 -13.64
CA ARG A 15 -14.20 -15.57 -12.54
C ARG A 15 -12.84 -15.26 -11.91
N ALA A 16 -11.79 -15.04 -12.72
CA ALA A 16 -10.47 -14.67 -12.23
C ALA A 16 -10.49 -13.31 -11.50
N GLY A 17 -11.20 -12.32 -12.05
CA GLY A 17 -11.37 -11.01 -11.43
C GLY A 17 -12.13 -11.09 -10.09
N SER A 18 -13.18 -11.90 -10.02
CA SER A 18 -13.94 -12.11 -8.77
C SER A 18 -13.08 -12.78 -7.69
N ILE A 19 -12.34 -13.83 -8.04
CA ILE A 19 -11.43 -14.52 -7.11
C ILE A 19 -10.37 -13.51 -6.59
N PHE A 20 -9.81 -12.70 -7.47
CA PHE A 20 -8.82 -11.68 -7.07
C PHE A 20 -9.43 -10.63 -6.14
N PHE A 21 -10.63 -10.15 -6.44
CA PHE A 21 -11.34 -9.15 -5.63
C PHE A 21 -11.66 -9.67 -4.23
N PHE A 22 -12.33 -10.82 -4.12
CA PHE A 22 -12.69 -11.39 -2.81
C PHE A 22 -11.45 -11.79 -2.00
N GLY A 23 -10.42 -12.34 -2.65
CA GLY A 23 -9.15 -12.63 -2.00
C GLY A 23 -8.48 -11.38 -1.43
N SER A 24 -8.38 -10.31 -2.22
CA SER A 24 -7.78 -9.03 -1.77
C SER A 24 -8.59 -8.38 -0.65
N MET A 25 -9.92 -8.47 -0.71
CA MET A 25 -10.80 -7.95 0.35
C MET A 25 -10.61 -8.71 1.66
N SER A 26 -10.52 -10.04 1.62
CA SER A 26 -10.25 -10.86 2.81
C SER A 26 -8.90 -10.52 3.45
N VAL A 27 -7.87 -10.29 2.63
CA VAL A 27 -6.55 -9.83 3.10
C VAL A 27 -6.64 -8.45 3.76
N ALA A 28 -7.37 -7.52 3.16
CA ALA A 28 -7.56 -6.18 3.72
C ALA A 28 -8.28 -6.21 5.07
N ILE A 29 -9.31 -7.05 5.21
CA ILE A 29 -10.04 -7.27 6.46
C ILE A 29 -9.13 -7.85 7.55
N LEU A 30 -8.33 -8.88 7.23
CA LEU A 30 -7.37 -9.46 8.17
C LEU A 30 -6.31 -8.44 8.61
N ASN A 31 -5.82 -7.62 7.69
CA ASN A 31 -4.88 -6.55 8.00
C ASN A 31 -5.51 -5.49 8.92
N TYR A 32 -6.77 -5.13 8.68
CA TYR A 32 -7.50 -4.20 9.54
C TYR A 32 -7.69 -4.78 10.94
N PHE A 33 -8.12 -6.03 11.05
CA PHE A 33 -8.23 -6.72 12.33
C PHE A 33 -6.90 -6.83 13.06
N TYR A 34 -5.80 -7.08 12.35
CA TYR A 34 -4.48 -7.03 12.95
C TYR A 34 -4.24 -5.71 13.67
N HIS A 35 -4.49 -4.57 13.05
CA HIS A 35 -4.31 -3.26 13.68
C HIS A 35 -5.24 -3.04 14.87
N VAL A 36 -6.50 -3.43 14.75
CA VAL A 36 -7.49 -3.31 15.84
C VAL A 36 -7.09 -4.14 17.05
N PHE A 37 -6.75 -5.41 16.84
CA PHE A 37 -6.37 -6.32 17.93
C PHE A 37 -5.03 -5.96 18.56
N MET A 38 -4.04 -5.58 17.73
CA MET A 38 -2.76 -5.10 18.27
C MET A 38 -2.93 -3.82 19.08
N GLY A 39 -3.76 -2.88 18.61
CA GLY A 39 -4.08 -1.68 19.38
C GLY A 39 -4.72 -1.99 20.74
N ARG A 40 -5.66 -2.95 20.80
CA ARG A 40 -6.33 -3.34 22.05
C ARG A 40 -5.43 -4.10 23.02
N LEU A 41 -4.57 -5.00 22.50
CA LEU A 41 -3.73 -5.86 23.34
C LEU A 41 -2.49 -5.13 23.86
N LEU A 42 -1.90 -4.26 23.05
CA LEU A 42 -0.70 -3.51 23.43
C LEU A 42 -1.00 -2.23 24.20
N GLY A 43 -2.25 -1.73 24.10
CA GLY A 43 -2.59 -0.41 24.60
C GLY A 43 -2.00 0.74 23.75
N PRO A 44 -2.40 1.99 24.03
CA PRO A 44 -2.05 3.10 23.16
C PRO A 44 -0.54 3.42 23.13
N PHE A 45 0.19 3.23 24.23
CA PHE A 45 1.63 3.52 24.28
C PHE A 45 2.44 2.62 23.34
N ASP A 46 2.35 1.29 23.49
CA ASP A 46 3.09 0.33 22.67
C ASP A 46 2.57 0.30 21.23
N TYR A 47 1.27 0.54 21.04
CA TYR A 47 0.68 0.68 19.72
C TYR A 47 1.20 1.91 18.98
N GLY A 48 1.57 2.98 19.68
CA GLY A 48 2.23 4.16 19.13
C GLY A 48 3.60 3.84 18.57
N VAL A 49 4.40 3.06 19.28
CA VAL A 49 5.68 2.54 18.77
C VAL A 49 5.46 1.63 17.57
N LEU A 50 4.54 0.67 17.67
CA LEU A 50 4.21 -0.25 16.59
C LEU A 50 3.72 0.49 15.34
N GLY A 51 2.82 1.47 15.48
CA GLY A 51 2.30 2.30 14.39
C GLY A 51 3.39 3.06 13.65
N SER A 52 4.36 3.58 14.39
CA SER A 52 5.50 4.30 13.83
C SER A 52 6.49 3.37 13.11
N LEU A 53 6.68 2.17 13.63
CA LEU A 53 7.45 1.11 12.95
C LEU A 53 6.74 0.63 11.68
N PHE A 54 5.40 0.62 11.66
CA PHE A 54 4.63 0.36 10.45
C PHE A 54 4.85 1.39 9.36
N ALA A 55 5.04 2.67 9.69
CA ALA A 55 5.36 3.68 8.69
C ALA A 55 6.66 3.33 7.94
N ILE A 56 7.70 2.85 8.64
CA ILE A 56 8.94 2.37 8.02
C ILE A 56 8.67 1.12 7.15
N ILE A 57 7.89 0.15 7.66
CA ILE A 57 7.52 -1.05 6.89
C ILE A 57 6.76 -0.66 5.62
N TYR A 58 5.82 0.28 5.68
CA TYR A 58 5.07 0.74 4.52
C TYR A 58 5.99 1.39 3.48
N LEU A 59 6.97 2.20 3.87
CA LEU A 59 7.94 2.77 2.95
C LEU A 59 8.78 1.68 2.25
N ALA A 60 9.23 0.66 2.99
CA ALA A 60 9.97 -0.46 2.43
C ALA A 60 9.11 -1.33 1.50
N THR A 61 7.89 -1.67 1.90
CA THR A 61 6.97 -2.51 1.10
C THR A 61 6.46 -1.80 -0.13
N PHE A 62 6.48 -0.48 -0.12
CA PHE A 62 6.03 0.31 -1.26
C PHE A 62 7.05 0.32 -2.43
N ALA A 63 8.32 0.45 -2.15
CA ALA A 63 9.34 0.20 -3.16
C ALA A 63 9.14 -1.19 -3.80
N SER A 64 8.75 -2.16 -2.98
CA SER A 64 8.38 -3.53 -3.38
C SER A 64 7.24 -3.58 -4.40
N ASN A 65 6.20 -2.75 -4.25
CA ASN A 65 5.06 -2.73 -5.18
C ASN A 65 5.44 -2.29 -6.60
N THR A 66 6.38 -1.36 -6.74
CA THR A 66 6.88 -0.92 -8.05
C THR A 66 7.59 -2.06 -8.78
N PHE A 67 8.46 -2.79 -8.06
CA PHE A 67 9.13 -3.96 -8.63
C PHE A 67 8.13 -5.06 -8.99
N THR A 68 7.15 -5.32 -8.14
CA THR A 68 6.07 -6.29 -8.41
C THR A 68 5.33 -5.96 -9.71
N ARG A 69 4.91 -4.70 -9.90
CA ARG A 69 4.22 -4.26 -11.14
C ARG A 69 5.11 -4.41 -12.36
N THR A 70 6.37 -4.02 -12.26
CA THR A 70 7.34 -4.12 -13.34
C THR A 70 7.57 -5.59 -13.73
N ILE A 71 7.87 -6.45 -12.78
CA ILE A 71 8.06 -7.89 -13.02
C ILE A 71 6.79 -8.52 -13.59
N SER A 72 5.61 -8.15 -13.09
CA SER A 72 4.33 -8.64 -13.60
C SER A 72 4.10 -8.28 -15.07
N LYS A 73 4.34 -7.02 -15.45
CA LYS A 73 4.20 -6.57 -16.84
C LYS A 73 5.08 -7.39 -17.80
N TYR A 74 6.37 -7.48 -17.50
CA TYR A 74 7.31 -8.18 -18.39
C TYR A 74 7.17 -9.70 -18.34
N SER A 75 6.74 -10.27 -17.21
CA SER A 75 6.40 -11.70 -17.13
C SER A 75 5.21 -12.02 -18.04
N ALA A 76 4.17 -11.21 -18.04
CA ALA A 76 3.02 -11.36 -18.92
C ALA A 76 3.40 -11.18 -20.41
N GLU A 77 4.27 -10.22 -20.70
CA GLU A 77 4.75 -9.96 -22.06
C GLU A 77 5.58 -11.15 -22.61
N PHE A 78 6.55 -11.65 -21.84
CA PHE A 78 7.35 -12.80 -22.28
C PHE A 78 6.52 -14.08 -22.42
N GLU A 79 5.56 -14.31 -21.49
CA GLU A 79 4.66 -15.45 -21.59
C GLU A 79 3.76 -15.37 -22.84
N SER A 80 3.16 -14.21 -23.10
CA SER A 80 2.31 -14.00 -24.29
C SER A 80 3.04 -14.18 -25.64
N LYS A 81 4.34 -13.87 -25.64
CA LYS A 81 5.23 -14.04 -26.81
C LYS A 81 5.88 -15.43 -26.90
N GLY A 82 5.55 -16.36 -25.96
CA GLY A 82 6.16 -17.69 -25.89
C GLY A 82 7.65 -17.69 -25.53
N LYS A 83 8.17 -16.56 -25.00
CA LYS A 83 9.59 -16.36 -24.66
C LYS A 83 9.93 -16.88 -23.26
N LYS A 84 9.61 -18.15 -22.97
CA LYS A 84 9.82 -18.75 -21.63
C LYS A 84 11.28 -18.75 -21.17
N GLY A 85 12.25 -18.77 -22.09
CA GLY A 85 13.69 -18.69 -21.79
C GLY A 85 14.09 -17.33 -21.22
N GLU A 86 13.62 -16.24 -21.85
CA GLU A 86 13.81 -14.86 -21.43
C GLU A 86 13.10 -14.58 -20.11
N LEU A 87 11.87 -15.10 -19.94
CA LEU A 87 11.12 -15.07 -18.70
C LEU A 87 11.92 -15.68 -17.55
N LYS A 88 12.43 -16.91 -17.71
CA LYS A 88 13.29 -17.57 -16.73
C LYS A 88 14.56 -16.77 -16.46
N GLY A 89 15.15 -16.20 -17.51
CA GLY A 89 16.31 -15.31 -17.39
C GLY A 89 16.05 -14.07 -16.57
N MET A 90 14.90 -13.42 -16.79
CA MET A 90 14.46 -12.23 -16.05
C MET A 90 14.23 -12.58 -14.57
N ILE A 91 13.46 -13.61 -14.27
CA ILE A 91 13.15 -14.01 -12.89
C ILE A 91 14.42 -14.38 -12.12
N LYS A 92 15.30 -15.22 -12.72
CA LYS A 92 16.56 -15.64 -12.08
C LYS A 92 17.50 -14.46 -11.81
N ARG A 93 17.77 -13.63 -12.83
CA ARG A 93 18.67 -12.48 -12.66
C ARG A 93 18.05 -11.39 -11.80
N GLY A 94 16.73 -11.15 -11.95
CA GLY A 94 15.98 -10.22 -11.11
C GLY A 94 16.07 -10.62 -9.66
N PHE A 95 15.90 -11.90 -9.33
CA PHE A 95 16.03 -12.42 -7.97
C PHE A 95 17.42 -12.13 -7.38
N PHE A 96 18.50 -12.50 -8.07
CA PHE A 96 19.86 -12.27 -7.55
C PHE A 96 20.21 -10.78 -7.46
N LYS A 97 19.78 -9.95 -8.41
CA LYS A 97 19.96 -8.49 -8.31
C LYS A 97 19.19 -7.89 -7.13
N ILE A 98 17.93 -8.27 -6.97
CA ILE A 98 17.08 -7.78 -5.87
C ILE A 98 17.63 -8.29 -4.53
N LEU A 99 18.10 -9.53 -4.44
CA LEU A 99 18.74 -10.06 -3.25
C LEU A 99 20.01 -9.24 -2.89
N PHE A 100 20.88 -9.00 -3.86
CA PHE A 100 22.13 -8.26 -3.66
C PHE A 100 21.90 -6.80 -3.26
N TYR A 101 21.11 -6.06 -4.05
CA TYR A 101 20.81 -4.66 -3.74
C TYR A 101 19.92 -4.52 -2.49
N GLY A 102 18.97 -5.44 -2.29
CA GLY A 102 18.16 -5.49 -1.08
C GLY A 102 19.00 -5.72 0.18
N LEU A 103 20.04 -6.59 0.09
CA LEU A 103 20.99 -6.80 1.18
C LEU A 103 21.80 -5.53 1.48
N ILE A 104 22.26 -4.83 0.46
CA ILE A 104 22.96 -3.54 0.64
C ILE A 104 22.06 -2.53 1.35
N VAL A 105 20.82 -2.38 0.89
CA VAL A 105 19.83 -1.47 1.52
C VAL A 105 19.56 -1.89 2.97
N PHE A 106 19.46 -3.18 3.23
CA PHE A 106 19.26 -3.71 4.59
C PHE A 106 20.47 -3.41 5.49
N LEU A 107 21.70 -3.61 5.00
CA LEU A 107 22.92 -3.29 5.76
C LEU A 107 23.04 -1.78 6.03
N ILE A 108 22.73 -0.94 5.06
CA ILE A 108 22.64 0.52 5.25
C ILE A 108 21.59 0.83 6.32
N TYR A 109 20.39 0.25 6.23
CA TYR A 109 19.35 0.44 7.24
C TYR A 109 19.83 0.04 8.65
N LEU A 110 20.51 -1.11 8.79
CA LEU A 110 21.08 -1.53 10.08
C LEU A 110 22.08 -0.51 10.64
N ALA A 111 22.93 0.07 9.78
CA ALA A 111 23.87 1.12 10.18
C ALA A 111 23.15 2.41 10.63
N PHE A 112 21.99 2.70 10.06
CA PHE A 112 21.17 3.87 10.42
C PHE A 112 20.21 3.64 11.59
N ILE A 113 20.09 2.40 12.12
CA ILE A 113 19.20 2.12 13.27
C ILE A 113 19.46 3.06 14.46
N PRO A 114 20.70 3.32 14.92
CA PRO A 114 20.91 4.23 16.05
C PRO A 114 20.30 5.61 15.79
N LEU A 115 20.58 6.20 14.63
CA LEU A 115 20.06 7.51 14.25
C LEU A 115 18.53 7.54 14.15
N LEU A 116 17.92 6.51 13.57
CA LEU A 116 16.45 6.38 13.46
C LEU A 116 15.80 6.14 14.83
N SER A 117 16.45 5.33 15.68
CA SER A 117 16.01 5.05 17.05
C SER A 117 15.96 6.33 17.88
N ASP A 118 17.04 7.12 17.84
CA ASP A 118 17.12 8.40 18.53
C ASP A 118 16.12 9.41 17.95
N PHE A 119 16.02 9.51 16.63
CA PHE A 119 15.09 10.42 15.96
C PHE A 119 13.61 10.10 16.33
N MET A 120 13.24 8.83 16.37
CA MET A 120 11.87 8.40 16.66
C MET A 120 11.62 8.13 18.15
N ASN A 121 12.59 8.35 19.03
CA ASN A 121 12.51 8.02 20.45
C ASN A 121 12.01 6.57 20.69
N ILE A 122 12.63 5.60 20.01
CA ILE A 122 12.31 4.17 20.12
C ILE A 122 13.51 3.44 20.70
N GLU A 123 13.40 2.96 21.94
CA GLU A 123 14.50 2.28 22.65
C GLU A 123 14.76 0.86 22.13
N SER A 124 13.73 0.18 21.60
CA SER A 124 13.81 -1.21 21.20
C SER A 124 14.55 -1.39 19.86
N ARG A 125 15.88 -1.61 19.93
CA ARG A 125 16.70 -1.92 18.75
C ARG A 125 16.28 -3.25 18.09
N SER A 126 15.81 -4.21 18.86
CA SER A 126 15.32 -5.49 18.35
C SER A 126 14.10 -5.29 17.42
N SER A 127 13.15 -4.44 17.81
CA SER A 127 12.01 -4.08 16.96
C SER A 127 12.46 -3.47 15.63
N MET A 128 13.44 -2.55 15.67
CA MET A 128 14.00 -1.93 14.46
C MET A 128 14.66 -2.97 13.54
N ILE A 129 15.44 -3.92 14.09
CA ILE A 129 16.05 -5.01 13.30
C ILE A 129 14.97 -5.86 12.62
N ILE A 130 13.90 -6.24 13.34
CA ILE A 130 12.78 -7.02 12.77
C ILE A 130 12.12 -6.24 11.65
N VAL A 131 11.90 -4.93 11.79
CA VAL A 131 11.36 -4.07 10.74
C VAL A 131 12.24 -4.09 9.48
N GLY A 132 13.56 -3.98 9.65
CA GLY A 132 14.51 -4.10 8.54
C GLY A 132 14.43 -5.45 7.82
N LEU A 133 14.34 -6.55 8.59
CA LEU A 133 14.16 -7.89 8.05
C LEU A 133 12.83 -8.03 7.28
N VAL A 134 11.74 -7.49 7.81
CA VAL A 134 10.44 -7.46 7.11
C VAL A 134 10.56 -6.69 5.79
N GLY A 135 11.20 -5.53 5.78
CA GLY A 135 11.45 -4.74 4.57
C GLY A 135 12.28 -5.51 3.55
N PHE A 136 13.38 -6.12 3.99
CA PHE A 136 14.27 -6.93 3.14
C PHE A 136 13.53 -8.13 2.50
N LEU A 137 12.79 -8.89 3.29
CA LEU A 137 11.97 -10.00 2.78
C LEU A 137 10.86 -9.52 1.85
N SER A 138 10.23 -8.40 2.15
CA SER A 138 9.19 -7.81 1.28
C SER A 138 9.73 -7.49 -0.11
N ILE A 139 10.95 -6.95 -0.21
CA ILE A 139 11.61 -6.67 -1.49
C ILE A 139 11.87 -7.98 -2.25
N ILE A 140 12.33 -9.03 -1.60
CA ILE A 140 12.53 -10.34 -2.22
C ILE A 140 11.19 -10.94 -2.71
N GLY A 141 10.14 -10.81 -1.91
CA GLY A 141 8.78 -11.27 -2.23
C GLY A 141 8.20 -10.67 -3.51
N THR A 142 8.73 -9.52 -3.97
CA THR A 142 8.29 -8.88 -5.23
C THR A 142 8.51 -9.74 -6.45
N VAL A 143 9.59 -10.52 -6.46
CA VAL A 143 9.90 -11.43 -7.58
C VAL A 143 8.84 -12.51 -7.69
N VAL A 144 8.43 -13.06 -6.55
CA VAL A 144 7.38 -14.09 -6.47
C VAL A 144 6.05 -13.51 -6.93
N SER A 145 5.60 -12.46 -6.23
CA SER A 145 4.29 -11.84 -6.49
C SER A 145 4.18 -11.29 -7.92
N GLY A 146 5.23 -10.64 -8.42
CA GLY A 146 5.28 -10.13 -9.79
C GLY A 146 5.24 -11.26 -10.83
N SER A 147 5.96 -12.36 -10.59
CA SER A 147 5.95 -13.51 -11.49
C SER A 147 4.58 -14.22 -11.50
N LEU A 148 3.97 -14.45 -10.34
CA LEU A 148 2.65 -15.06 -10.23
C LEU A 148 1.56 -14.23 -10.91
N ASN A 149 1.58 -12.91 -10.70
CA ASN A 149 0.64 -11.99 -11.34
C ASN A 149 0.83 -11.96 -12.86
N GLY A 150 2.08 -11.88 -13.34
CA GLY A 150 2.39 -11.89 -14.77
C GLY A 150 2.05 -13.20 -15.47
N LEU A 151 2.23 -14.33 -14.80
CA LEU A 151 1.81 -15.66 -15.26
C LEU A 151 0.31 -15.92 -15.06
N GLN A 152 -0.47 -14.91 -14.61
CA GLN A 152 -1.90 -14.99 -14.34
C GLN A 152 -2.29 -16.10 -13.33
N LYS A 153 -1.37 -16.47 -12.44
CA LYS A 153 -1.60 -17.47 -11.38
C LYS A 153 -2.28 -16.83 -10.17
N PHE A 154 -3.38 -16.12 -10.41
CA PHE A 154 -4.09 -15.32 -9.39
C PHE A 154 -4.58 -16.15 -8.20
N GLY A 155 -4.93 -17.43 -8.43
CA GLY A 155 -5.33 -18.33 -7.34
C GLY A 155 -4.20 -18.55 -6.33
N TRP A 156 -2.96 -18.82 -6.81
CA TRP A 156 -1.78 -18.94 -5.97
C TRP A 156 -1.41 -17.63 -5.29
N GLN A 157 -1.48 -16.51 -6.01
CA GLN A 157 -1.18 -15.20 -5.44
C GLN A 157 -2.13 -14.86 -4.30
N ASN A 158 -3.44 -15.08 -4.48
CA ASN A 158 -4.43 -14.80 -3.43
C ASN A 158 -4.32 -15.76 -2.25
N PHE A 159 -4.07 -17.05 -2.52
CA PHE A 159 -3.86 -18.04 -1.46
C PHE A 159 -2.68 -17.65 -0.57
N LEU A 160 -1.52 -17.34 -1.16
CA LEU A 160 -0.32 -16.92 -0.41
C LEU A 160 -0.52 -15.60 0.34
N ALA A 161 -1.21 -14.63 -0.27
CA ALA A 161 -1.50 -13.36 0.38
C ALA A 161 -2.43 -13.54 1.58
N PHE A 162 -3.48 -14.36 1.44
CA PHE A 162 -4.41 -14.68 2.52
C PHE A 162 -3.74 -15.45 3.65
N ASP A 163 -2.98 -16.50 3.31
CA ASP A 163 -2.25 -17.34 4.27
C ASP A 163 -1.22 -16.52 5.05
N SER A 164 -0.45 -15.67 4.35
CA SER A 164 0.47 -14.72 4.97
C SER A 164 -0.23 -13.77 5.94
N ALA A 165 -1.37 -13.20 5.55
CA ALA A 165 -2.14 -12.29 6.40
C ALA A 165 -2.75 -13.02 7.61
N LEU A 166 -3.22 -14.24 7.43
CA LEU A 166 -3.80 -15.06 8.48
C LEU A 166 -2.71 -15.48 9.50
N VAL A 167 -1.59 -16.02 9.02
CA VAL A 167 -0.47 -16.42 9.87
C VAL A 167 0.10 -15.20 10.62
N LYS A 168 0.29 -14.07 9.93
CA LYS A 168 0.68 -12.83 10.58
C LYS A 168 -0.25 -12.49 11.74
N PHE A 169 -1.57 -12.49 11.48
CA PHE A 169 -2.57 -12.12 12.49
C PHE A 169 -2.58 -13.09 13.67
N LEU A 170 -2.66 -14.39 13.42
CA LEU A 170 -2.73 -15.41 14.47
C LEU A 170 -1.44 -15.47 15.31
N LEU A 171 -0.27 -15.46 14.66
CA LEU A 171 1.01 -15.48 15.39
C LEU A 171 1.22 -14.19 16.19
N ALA A 172 0.87 -13.03 15.64
CA ALA A 172 0.95 -11.78 16.40
C ALA A 172 0.06 -11.84 17.65
N LEU A 173 -1.19 -12.32 17.55
CA LEU A 173 -2.07 -12.52 18.70
C LEU A 173 -1.45 -13.42 19.76
N ILE A 174 -0.96 -14.60 19.35
CA ILE A 174 -0.36 -15.57 20.25
C ILE A 174 0.89 -14.98 20.93
N LEU A 175 1.82 -14.41 20.16
CA LEU A 175 3.08 -13.90 20.69
C LEU A 175 2.88 -12.68 21.59
N VAL A 176 1.96 -11.78 21.26
CA VAL A 176 1.62 -10.64 22.14
C VAL A 176 0.98 -11.12 23.42
N TYR A 177 0.06 -12.10 23.36
CA TYR A 177 -0.55 -12.71 24.54
C TYR A 177 0.47 -13.41 25.44
N LEU A 178 1.52 -14.02 24.85
CA LEU A 178 2.64 -14.62 25.56
C LEU A 178 3.64 -13.60 26.16
N GLY A 179 3.39 -12.30 26.03
CA GLY A 179 4.21 -11.24 26.61
C GLY A 179 5.37 -10.74 25.75
N PHE A 180 5.46 -11.14 24.45
CA PHE A 180 6.50 -10.62 23.54
C PHE A 180 6.25 -9.18 23.09
N GLY A 181 5.13 -8.56 23.46
CA GLY A 181 4.81 -7.16 23.19
C GLY A 181 4.95 -6.78 21.71
N ILE A 182 5.56 -5.63 21.44
CA ILE A 182 5.78 -5.11 20.08
C ILE A 182 6.57 -6.09 19.20
N ASN A 183 7.58 -6.74 19.75
CA ASN A 183 8.36 -7.74 19.01
C ASN A 183 7.51 -8.93 18.57
N GLY A 184 6.57 -9.38 19.39
CA GLY A 184 5.62 -10.44 19.04
C GLY A 184 4.74 -10.04 17.85
N ALA A 185 4.23 -8.82 17.85
CA ALA A 185 3.48 -8.28 16.73
C ALA A 185 4.30 -8.25 15.43
N LEU A 186 5.54 -7.78 15.49
CA LEU A 186 6.46 -7.69 14.35
C LEU A 186 6.93 -9.07 13.86
N LEU A 187 7.19 -10.03 14.75
CA LEU A 187 7.54 -11.42 14.40
C LEU A 187 6.41 -12.10 13.62
N GLY A 188 5.16 -11.85 14.00
CA GLY A 188 4.01 -12.29 13.20
C GLY A 188 4.07 -11.81 11.75
N ILE A 189 4.44 -10.53 11.52
CA ILE A 189 4.61 -9.97 10.18
C ILE A 189 5.79 -10.65 9.46
N LEU A 190 6.93 -10.80 10.13
CA LEU A 190 8.14 -11.41 9.57
C LEU A 190 7.85 -12.82 9.07
N ILE A 191 7.22 -13.65 9.90
CA ILE A 191 6.90 -15.04 9.57
C ILE A 191 5.86 -15.09 8.45
N GLY A 192 4.79 -14.29 8.53
CA GLY A 192 3.79 -14.20 7.46
C GLY A 192 4.39 -13.80 6.10
N THR A 193 5.32 -12.83 6.09
CA THR A 193 6.02 -12.42 4.85
C THR A 193 6.93 -13.53 4.33
N SER A 194 7.57 -14.29 5.22
CA SER A 194 8.45 -15.41 4.85
C SER A 194 7.71 -16.53 4.11
N ILE A 195 6.44 -16.78 4.44
CA ILE A 195 5.58 -17.79 3.78
C ILE A 195 5.45 -17.50 2.28
N VAL A 196 5.23 -16.23 1.91
CA VAL A 196 5.10 -15.85 0.50
C VAL A 196 6.36 -16.21 -0.29
N ILE A 197 7.53 -16.04 0.31
CA ILE A 197 8.81 -16.33 -0.35
C ILE A 197 9.02 -17.86 -0.43
N LEU A 198 8.84 -18.56 0.67
CA LEU A 198 9.11 -20.00 0.77
C LEU A 198 8.22 -20.81 -0.17
N PHE A 199 6.92 -20.53 -0.18
CA PHE A 199 5.96 -21.30 -0.96
C PHE A 199 5.66 -20.73 -2.34
N GLY A 200 5.86 -19.43 -2.53
CA GLY A 200 5.50 -18.77 -3.77
C GLY A 200 6.42 -19.05 -4.96
N PHE A 201 7.66 -19.43 -4.72
CA PHE A 201 8.56 -19.88 -5.79
C PHE A 201 8.17 -21.24 -6.37
N PHE A 202 7.48 -22.09 -5.62
CA PHE A 202 7.08 -23.42 -6.10
C PHE A 202 6.26 -23.37 -7.41
N PRO A 203 5.14 -22.64 -7.52
CA PRO A 203 4.38 -22.57 -8.75
C PRO A 203 5.13 -21.87 -9.91
N VAL A 204 6.07 -20.96 -9.60
CA VAL A 204 6.92 -20.29 -10.60
C VAL A 204 7.96 -21.28 -11.17
N PHE A 205 8.65 -22.01 -10.31
CA PHE A 205 9.62 -23.01 -10.75
C PHE A 205 8.98 -24.18 -11.49
N LYS A 206 7.78 -24.61 -11.08
CA LYS A 206 7.03 -25.65 -11.79
C LYS A 206 6.74 -25.26 -13.23
N GLU A 207 6.35 -23.98 -13.49
CA GLU A 207 6.06 -23.48 -14.85
C GLU A 207 7.32 -23.42 -15.73
N LEU A 208 8.48 -23.15 -15.13
CA LEU A 208 9.74 -22.96 -15.84
C LEU A 208 10.67 -24.19 -15.79
N LYS A 209 10.14 -25.34 -15.36
CA LYS A 209 10.88 -26.59 -15.29
C LYS A 209 11.32 -27.02 -16.71
N GLY A 210 12.59 -27.39 -16.87
CA GLY A 210 13.16 -27.79 -18.17
C GLY A 210 13.49 -26.66 -19.13
N VAL A 211 13.04 -25.43 -18.88
CA VAL A 211 13.34 -24.28 -19.75
C VAL A 211 14.80 -23.81 -19.52
N LYS A 212 15.57 -23.59 -20.59
CA LYS A 212 16.91 -22.96 -20.49
C LYS A 212 16.76 -21.43 -20.35
N SER A 213 17.50 -20.85 -19.39
CA SER A 213 17.52 -19.40 -19.18
C SER A 213 18.24 -18.69 -20.33
N LYS A 214 17.62 -17.63 -20.89
CA LYS A 214 18.19 -16.80 -21.95
C LYS A 214 18.47 -15.37 -21.46
N LYS A 215 19.32 -14.65 -22.19
CA LYS A 215 19.55 -13.21 -21.99
C LYS A 215 18.31 -12.44 -22.45
N PHE A 216 18.03 -11.30 -21.83
CA PHE A 216 16.98 -10.37 -22.22
C PHE A 216 17.52 -8.94 -22.09
N ASP A 217 16.93 -8.00 -22.82
CA ASP A 217 17.22 -6.57 -22.65
C ASP A 217 16.44 -6.03 -21.43
N SER A 218 17.16 -5.38 -20.53
CA SER A 218 16.60 -4.82 -19.31
C SER A 218 16.38 -3.30 -19.36
N LYS A 219 16.83 -2.61 -20.43
CA LYS A 219 16.77 -1.15 -20.52
C LYS A 219 15.34 -0.62 -20.44
N GLU A 220 14.43 -1.21 -21.21
CA GLU A 220 13.01 -0.83 -21.19
C GLU A 220 12.35 -1.05 -19.82
N ILE A 221 12.79 -2.11 -19.10
CA ILE A 221 12.29 -2.44 -17.76
C ILE A 221 12.59 -1.30 -16.79
N TYR A 222 13.81 -0.77 -16.79
CA TYR A 222 14.19 0.35 -15.93
C TYR A 222 13.52 1.66 -16.32
N LEU A 223 13.42 1.96 -17.60
CA LEU A 223 12.72 3.16 -18.08
C LEU A 223 11.25 3.20 -17.66
N TYR A 224 10.58 2.06 -17.62
CA TYR A 224 9.22 1.95 -17.14
C TYR A 224 9.11 2.05 -15.62
N ALA A 225 10.07 1.45 -14.89
CA ALA A 225 10.01 1.37 -13.43
C ALA A 225 10.14 2.75 -12.75
N VAL A 226 10.95 3.67 -13.28
CA VAL A 226 11.25 4.96 -12.64
C VAL A 226 10.02 5.86 -12.50
N PRO A 227 9.24 6.18 -13.55
CA PRO A 227 8.02 6.98 -13.39
C PRO A 227 6.98 6.33 -12.49
N VAL A 228 6.82 5.00 -12.59
CA VAL A 228 5.88 4.24 -11.76
C VAL A 228 6.29 4.29 -10.28
N PHE A 229 7.60 4.30 -9.99
CA PHE A 229 8.12 4.44 -8.65
C PHE A 229 7.69 5.78 -8.02
N PHE A 230 7.99 6.91 -8.66
CA PHE A 230 7.63 8.22 -8.11
C PHE A 230 6.12 8.45 -8.02
N ALA A 231 5.37 8.06 -9.06
CA ALA A 231 3.92 8.19 -9.08
C ALA A 231 3.23 7.38 -7.98
N SER A 232 3.90 6.38 -7.47
CA SER A 232 3.39 5.54 -6.43
C SER A 232 3.95 5.93 -5.04
N LEU A 233 5.21 6.34 -4.92
CA LEU A 233 5.86 6.69 -3.65
C LEU A 233 5.23 7.94 -3.01
N LEU A 234 5.01 9.00 -3.79
CA LEU A 234 4.54 10.27 -3.24
C LEU A 234 3.19 10.19 -2.53
N PRO A 235 2.15 9.52 -3.07
CA PRO A 235 0.89 9.34 -2.35
C PRO A 235 1.03 8.55 -1.06
N LEU A 236 1.98 7.60 -0.99
CA LEU A 236 2.24 6.87 0.24
C LEU A 236 2.93 7.75 1.28
N LEU A 237 3.91 8.56 0.88
CA LEU A 237 4.58 9.49 1.78
C LEU A 237 3.58 10.41 2.45
N LEU A 238 2.58 10.91 1.71
CA LEU A 238 1.53 11.77 2.25
C LEU A 238 0.74 11.16 3.43
N ILE A 239 0.49 9.84 3.39
CA ILE A 239 -0.35 9.15 4.38
C ILE A 239 0.45 8.31 5.39
N THR A 240 1.78 8.39 5.38
CA THR A 240 2.62 7.59 6.28
C THR A 240 3.75 8.37 6.92
N PHE A 241 4.27 9.43 6.28
CA PHE A 241 5.39 10.19 6.79
C PHE A 241 5.01 11.02 8.02
N ASP A 242 3.76 11.43 8.10
CA ASP A 242 3.15 12.08 9.27
C ASP A 242 3.34 11.27 10.56
N GLN A 243 3.12 9.96 10.52
CA GLN A 243 3.29 9.08 11.69
C GLN A 243 4.74 9.06 12.20
N ILE A 244 5.73 9.18 11.30
CA ILE A 244 7.15 9.27 11.67
C ILE A 244 7.43 10.59 12.40
N LEU A 245 6.92 11.72 11.88
CA LEU A 245 7.07 13.03 12.50
C LEU A 245 6.33 13.12 13.84
N VAL A 246 5.12 12.55 13.91
CA VAL A 246 4.37 12.47 15.18
C VAL A 246 5.18 11.71 16.23
N LYS A 247 5.81 10.59 15.87
CA LYS A 247 6.64 9.84 16.82
C LYS A 247 7.91 10.59 17.23
N HIS A 248 8.42 11.50 16.38
CA HIS A 248 9.54 12.37 16.70
C HIS A 248 9.14 13.47 17.69
N PHE A 249 8.04 14.18 17.44
CA PHE A 249 7.64 15.36 18.21
C PHE A 249 6.85 15.05 19.47
N PHE A 250 6.14 13.92 19.51
CA PHE A 250 5.18 13.59 20.57
C PHE A 250 5.54 12.31 21.31
N SER A 251 4.90 12.09 22.44
CA SER A 251 5.02 10.86 23.22
C SER A 251 4.58 9.62 22.45
N SER A 252 5.03 8.44 22.89
CA SER A 252 4.53 7.17 22.33
C SER A 252 3.02 7.01 22.50
N LEU A 253 2.46 7.54 23.60
CA LEU A 253 1.02 7.54 23.85
C LEU A 253 0.27 8.35 22.78
N ASP A 254 0.71 9.57 22.50
CA ASP A 254 0.11 10.43 21.48
C ASP A 254 0.27 9.84 20.08
N ALA A 255 1.44 9.25 19.78
CA ALA A 255 1.67 8.54 18.54
C ALA A 255 0.72 7.35 18.37
N GLY A 256 0.35 6.68 19.46
CA GLY A 256 -0.66 5.62 19.47
C GLY A 256 -2.07 6.13 19.20
N TYR A 257 -2.43 7.23 19.80
CA TYR A 257 -3.69 7.91 19.52
C TYR A 257 -3.76 8.35 18.06
N TYR A 258 -2.70 8.92 17.52
CA TYR A 258 -2.61 9.33 16.12
C TYR A 258 -2.76 8.12 15.18
N ALA A 259 -2.01 7.03 15.43
CA ALA A 259 -2.08 5.80 14.65
C ALA A 259 -3.48 5.18 14.67
N ALA A 260 -4.13 5.12 15.83
CA ALA A 260 -5.47 4.56 15.99
C ALA A 260 -6.53 5.41 15.24
N ALA A 261 -6.49 6.73 15.40
CA ALA A 261 -7.37 7.65 14.68
C ALA A 261 -7.20 7.54 13.16
N GLY A 262 -5.94 7.52 12.70
CA GLY A 262 -5.61 7.33 11.29
C GLY A 262 -6.10 5.99 10.73
N ASN A 263 -5.99 4.90 11.49
CA ASN A 263 -6.48 3.59 11.06
C ASN A 263 -8.00 3.52 10.95
N ILE A 264 -8.75 4.14 11.88
CA ILE A 264 -10.20 4.29 11.73
C ILE A 264 -10.51 5.05 10.45
N ALA A 265 -9.85 6.19 10.23
CA ALA A 265 -10.10 7.04 9.08
C ALA A 265 -9.75 6.37 7.73
N LYS A 266 -8.76 5.46 7.70
CA LYS A 266 -8.39 4.67 6.50
C LYS A 266 -9.52 3.80 5.96
N ILE A 267 -10.58 3.52 6.73
CA ILE A 267 -11.78 2.82 6.25
C ILE A 267 -12.41 3.58 5.08
N ILE A 268 -12.44 4.92 5.12
CA ILE A 268 -12.95 5.75 4.02
C ILE A 268 -12.13 5.53 2.75
N TRP A 269 -10.81 5.53 2.88
CA TRP A 269 -9.90 5.28 1.75
C TRP A 269 -10.03 3.85 1.20
N PHE A 270 -10.06 2.84 2.05
CA PHE A 270 -10.28 1.45 1.62
C PHE A 270 -11.64 1.25 0.96
N GLY A 271 -12.69 1.90 1.48
CA GLY A 271 -14.04 1.86 0.91
C GLY A 271 -14.11 2.41 -0.52
N SER A 272 -13.26 3.39 -0.87
CA SER A 272 -13.16 3.92 -2.24
C SER A 272 -12.17 3.15 -3.13
N GLY A 273 -11.28 2.36 -2.56
CA GLY A 273 -10.19 1.67 -3.27
C GLY A 273 -10.65 0.72 -4.38
N PHE A 274 -11.87 0.14 -4.27
CA PHE A 274 -12.43 -0.70 -5.33
C PHE A 274 -12.76 0.11 -6.60
N LEU A 275 -13.20 1.36 -6.46
CA LEU A 275 -13.45 2.25 -7.61
C LEU A 275 -12.14 2.61 -8.31
N VAL A 276 -11.09 2.90 -7.53
CA VAL A 276 -9.74 3.19 -8.04
C VAL A 276 -9.20 2.00 -8.83
N SER A 277 -9.33 0.77 -8.29
CA SER A 277 -8.83 -0.44 -8.95
C SER A 277 -9.56 -0.76 -10.25
N ALA A 278 -10.85 -0.48 -10.33
CA ALA A 278 -11.65 -0.69 -11.53
C ALA A 278 -11.43 0.40 -12.61
N LEU A 279 -11.07 1.63 -12.19
CA LEU A 279 -10.90 2.77 -13.07
C LEU A 279 -9.75 2.59 -14.07
N PHE A 280 -8.57 2.20 -13.60
CA PHE A 280 -7.36 2.11 -14.41
C PHE A 280 -7.54 1.23 -15.67
N PRO A 281 -7.91 -0.07 -15.57
CA PRO A 281 -8.02 -0.93 -16.74
C PRO A 281 -9.14 -0.47 -17.68
N LYS A 282 -10.22 0.13 -17.14
CA LYS A 282 -11.34 0.60 -17.94
C LYS A 282 -11.00 1.85 -18.74
N VAL A 283 -10.25 2.79 -18.16
CA VAL A 283 -9.73 3.98 -18.87
C VAL A 283 -8.80 3.55 -20.00
N VAL A 284 -7.82 2.69 -19.72
CA VAL A 284 -6.88 2.16 -20.74
C VAL A 284 -7.63 1.47 -21.89
N SER A 285 -8.61 0.61 -21.57
CA SER A 285 -9.40 -0.10 -22.58
C SER A 285 -10.25 0.84 -23.45
N LEU A 286 -10.87 1.88 -22.87
CA LEU A 286 -11.67 2.85 -23.62
C LEU A 286 -10.77 3.69 -24.53
N ARG A 287 -9.61 4.13 -24.04
CA ARG A 287 -8.64 4.91 -24.80
C ARG A 287 -8.07 4.13 -25.99
N ALA A 288 -7.73 2.86 -25.79
CA ALA A 288 -7.28 1.98 -26.87
C ALA A 288 -8.33 1.80 -28.01
N ARG A 289 -9.61 2.04 -27.69
CA ARG A 289 -10.74 2.02 -28.65
C ARG A 289 -11.09 3.42 -29.19
N GLY A 290 -10.29 4.45 -28.92
CA GLY A 290 -10.55 5.84 -29.33
C GLY A 290 -11.78 6.49 -28.65
N LYS A 291 -12.27 5.90 -27.53
CA LYS A 291 -13.46 6.43 -26.84
C LYS A 291 -13.08 7.45 -25.76
N LYS A 292 -13.93 8.47 -25.59
CA LYS A 292 -13.78 9.46 -24.52
C LYS A 292 -13.89 8.81 -23.13
N THR A 293 -13.04 9.23 -22.19
CA THR A 293 -12.96 8.69 -20.83
C THR A 293 -13.50 9.65 -19.77
N ASN A 294 -13.82 10.90 -20.13
CA ASN A 294 -14.28 11.98 -19.25
C ASN A 294 -15.48 11.59 -18.39
N LYS A 295 -16.51 10.97 -19.02
CA LYS A 295 -17.72 10.52 -18.28
C LYS A 295 -17.39 9.50 -17.20
N LEU A 296 -16.35 8.68 -17.42
CA LEU A 296 -15.93 7.68 -16.44
C LEU A 296 -15.20 8.35 -15.27
N LEU A 297 -14.33 9.34 -15.56
CA LEU A 297 -13.67 10.15 -14.53
C LEU A 297 -14.70 10.82 -13.63
N VAL A 298 -15.65 11.58 -14.22
CA VAL A 298 -16.69 12.30 -13.46
C VAL A 298 -17.53 11.35 -12.60
N LYS A 299 -17.99 10.21 -13.16
CA LYS A 299 -18.73 9.22 -12.38
C LYS A 299 -17.93 8.67 -11.21
N SER A 300 -16.63 8.37 -11.42
CA SER A 300 -15.77 7.87 -10.36
C SER A 300 -15.55 8.90 -9.26
N LEU A 301 -15.39 10.17 -9.62
CA LEU A 301 -15.30 11.28 -8.67
C LEU A 301 -16.57 11.42 -7.83
N ILE A 302 -17.75 11.40 -8.46
CA ILE A 302 -19.04 11.52 -7.77
C ILE A 302 -19.23 10.37 -6.77
N TYR A 303 -19.00 9.12 -7.21
CA TYR A 303 -19.19 7.97 -6.32
C TYR A 303 -18.18 7.95 -5.17
N THR A 304 -16.90 8.29 -5.44
CA THR A 304 -15.89 8.36 -4.39
C THR A 304 -16.19 9.47 -3.39
N SER A 305 -16.57 10.66 -3.86
CA SER A 305 -16.95 11.79 -2.99
C SER A 305 -18.18 11.45 -2.14
N PHE A 306 -19.17 10.79 -2.72
CA PHE A 306 -20.38 10.38 -2.01
C PHE A 306 -20.06 9.37 -0.89
N LEU A 307 -19.25 8.34 -1.19
CA LEU A 307 -18.82 7.37 -0.17
C LEU A 307 -17.98 8.02 0.94
N ALA A 308 -17.06 8.93 0.56
CA ALA A 308 -16.25 9.66 1.52
C ALA A 308 -17.11 10.54 2.43
N LEU A 309 -18.08 11.27 1.87
CA LEU A 309 -19.00 12.11 2.64
C LEU A 309 -19.83 11.31 3.64
N ILE A 310 -20.33 10.13 3.26
CA ILE A 310 -21.05 9.23 4.18
C ILE A 310 -20.13 8.82 5.34
N GLY A 311 -18.91 8.37 5.05
CA GLY A 311 -17.94 7.97 6.09
C GLY A 311 -17.60 9.13 7.03
N ILE A 312 -17.34 10.32 6.47
CA ILE A 312 -17.07 11.54 7.25
C ILE A 312 -18.27 11.90 8.15
N ALA A 313 -19.49 11.88 7.59
CA ALA A 313 -20.71 12.17 8.37
C ALA A 313 -20.87 11.21 9.55
N ILE A 314 -20.59 9.90 9.36
CA ILE A 314 -20.62 8.90 10.43
C ILE A 314 -19.56 9.21 11.50
N TYR A 315 -18.35 9.64 11.11
CA TYR A 315 -17.28 9.97 12.07
C TYR A 315 -17.57 11.21 12.89
N PHE A 316 -18.30 12.20 12.35
CA PHE A 316 -18.77 13.36 13.14
C PHE A 316 -20.01 13.07 13.95
N ALA A 317 -20.93 12.22 13.46
CA ALA A 317 -22.19 11.93 14.15
C ALA A 317 -22.00 11.03 15.38
N SER A 318 -21.09 10.06 15.32
CA SER A 318 -20.96 9.05 16.37
C SER A 318 -19.51 8.67 16.70
N PRO A 319 -18.61 9.65 16.95
CA PRO A 319 -17.18 9.37 17.15
C PRO A 319 -16.92 8.46 18.36
N ARG A 320 -17.65 8.69 19.47
CA ARG A 320 -17.50 7.92 20.71
C ARG A 320 -17.84 6.44 20.53
N LEU A 321 -18.93 6.13 19.82
CA LEU A 321 -19.35 4.75 19.57
C LEU A 321 -18.32 4.01 18.72
N ILE A 322 -17.80 4.67 17.68
CA ILE A 322 -16.81 4.10 16.78
C ILE A 322 -15.53 3.75 17.54
N VAL A 323 -14.99 4.71 18.30
CA VAL A 323 -13.76 4.51 19.07
C VAL A 323 -13.92 3.41 20.10
N LEU A 324 -15.03 3.43 20.86
CA LEU A 324 -15.32 2.42 21.86
C LEU A 324 -15.43 1.02 21.26
N PHE A 325 -16.11 0.89 20.12
CA PHE A 325 -16.29 -0.39 19.44
C PHE A 325 -14.99 -0.91 18.81
N VAL A 326 -14.17 -0.03 18.21
CA VAL A 326 -12.95 -0.44 17.48
C VAL A 326 -11.79 -0.66 18.45
N TYR A 327 -11.47 0.31 19.31
CA TYR A 327 -10.26 0.28 20.15
C TYR A 327 -10.54 0.18 21.65
N GLY A 328 -11.76 0.56 22.12
CA GLY A 328 -12.11 0.50 23.53
C GLY A 328 -11.91 1.82 24.26
N LYS A 329 -12.09 1.76 25.61
CA LYS A 329 -12.13 2.96 26.47
C LYS A 329 -10.79 3.71 26.53
N GLU A 330 -9.67 3.02 26.43
CA GLU A 330 -8.32 3.61 26.52
C GLU A 330 -8.01 4.61 25.40
N TYR A 331 -8.74 4.51 24.29
CA TYR A 331 -8.58 5.36 23.11
C TYR A 331 -9.62 6.50 23.01
N MET A 332 -10.39 6.76 24.08
CA MET A 332 -11.45 7.79 24.01
C MET A 332 -10.93 9.20 23.70
N ALA A 333 -9.66 9.48 23.97
CA ALA A 333 -9.02 10.75 23.62
C ALA A 333 -9.03 11.06 22.10
N ILE A 334 -9.12 10.01 21.24
CA ILE A 334 -9.10 10.23 19.78
C ILE A 334 -10.45 10.62 19.19
N THR A 335 -11.51 10.69 19.96
CA THR A 335 -12.86 11.02 19.48
C THR A 335 -12.93 12.38 18.77
N SER A 336 -12.14 13.35 19.20
CA SER A 336 -12.02 14.66 18.56
C SER A 336 -11.21 14.65 17.27
N LEU A 337 -10.40 13.61 17.03
CA LEU A 337 -9.45 13.52 15.91
C LEU A 337 -10.03 12.80 14.69
N ILE A 338 -10.87 11.76 14.88
CA ILE A 338 -11.30 10.87 13.80
C ILE A 338 -12.09 11.58 12.70
N GLY A 339 -12.88 12.60 13.03
CA GLY A 339 -13.63 13.38 12.03
C GLY A 339 -12.69 14.17 11.11
N MET A 340 -11.69 14.83 11.69
CA MET A 340 -10.67 15.60 10.92
C MET A 340 -9.78 14.70 10.08
N PHE A 341 -9.36 13.55 10.62
CA PHE A 341 -8.68 12.52 9.81
C PHE A 341 -9.55 12.01 8.67
N GLY A 342 -10.84 11.80 8.94
CA GLY A 342 -11.82 11.40 7.93
C GLY A 342 -11.92 12.40 6.78
N LEU A 343 -11.91 13.71 7.07
CA LEU A 343 -11.86 14.75 6.05
C LEU A 343 -10.59 14.65 5.19
N GLY A 344 -9.41 14.56 5.79
CA GLY A 344 -8.13 14.43 5.06
C GLY A 344 -8.11 13.19 4.16
N LEU A 345 -8.46 12.01 4.68
CA LEU A 345 -8.48 10.77 3.89
C LEU A 345 -9.63 10.72 2.88
N GLY A 346 -10.71 11.46 3.10
CA GLY A 346 -11.75 11.71 2.10
C GLY A 346 -11.22 12.48 0.90
N LEU A 347 -10.52 13.59 1.12
CA LEU A 347 -9.85 14.37 0.06
C LEU A 347 -8.80 13.53 -0.67
N PHE A 348 -7.96 12.80 0.08
CA PHE A 348 -7.00 11.88 -0.49
C PHE A 348 -7.64 10.81 -1.38
N SER A 349 -8.79 10.25 -0.97
CA SER A 349 -9.53 9.26 -1.77
C SER A 349 -9.98 9.82 -3.11
N VAL A 350 -10.44 11.07 -3.14
CA VAL A 350 -10.83 11.77 -4.38
C VAL A 350 -9.59 12.05 -5.23
N SER A 351 -8.48 12.50 -4.62
CA SER A 351 -7.19 12.72 -5.29
C SER A 351 -6.67 11.45 -5.96
N GLN A 352 -6.86 10.27 -5.35
CA GLN A 352 -6.48 8.98 -5.91
C GLN A 352 -7.19 8.63 -7.22
N ILE A 353 -8.42 9.10 -7.42
CA ILE A 353 -9.13 8.95 -8.71
C ILE A 353 -8.40 9.72 -9.81
N PHE A 354 -8.01 10.98 -9.55
CA PHE A 354 -7.24 11.78 -10.52
C PHE A 354 -5.87 11.17 -10.81
N ILE A 355 -5.16 10.74 -9.77
CA ILE A 355 -3.83 10.10 -9.89
C ILE A 355 -3.94 8.87 -10.78
N THR A 356 -4.91 7.99 -10.51
CA THR A 356 -5.13 6.75 -11.26
C THR A 356 -5.55 7.02 -12.69
N TYR A 357 -6.41 8.02 -12.91
CA TYR A 357 -6.83 8.44 -14.24
C TYR A 357 -5.65 8.95 -15.06
N ASN A 358 -4.86 9.89 -14.51
CA ASN A 358 -3.71 10.46 -15.18
C ASN A 358 -2.61 9.42 -15.50
N LEU A 359 -2.39 8.46 -14.60
CA LEU A 359 -1.52 7.30 -14.88
C LEU A 359 -2.05 6.46 -16.06
N ALA A 360 -3.36 6.23 -16.13
CA ALA A 360 -3.97 5.44 -17.19
C ALA A 360 -3.92 6.13 -18.57
N ILE A 361 -3.86 7.47 -18.58
CA ILE A 361 -3.70 8.26 -19.82
C ILE A 361 -2.26 8.71 -20.07
N GLU A 362 -1.30 8.24 -19.28
CA GLU A 362 0.13 8.51 -19.39
C GLU A 362 0.49 10.01 -19.30
N ARG A 363 -0.24 10.77 -18.47
CA ARG A 363 0.02 12.19 -18.19
C ARG A 363 0.64 12.32 -16.81
N TYR A 364 1.94 12.53 -16.73
CA TYR A 364 2.72 12.47 -15.48
C TYR A 364 2.90 13.81 -14.75
N GLY A 365 2.43 14.93 -15.32
CA GLY A 365 2.60 16.27 -14.71
C GLY A 365 1.97 16.43 -13.32
N PHE A 366 0.99 15.59 -12.96
CA PHE A 366 0.39 15.57 -11.63
C PHE A 366 1.40 15.21 -10.53
N ILE A 367 2.50 14.54 -10.85
CA ILE A 367 3.56 14.15 -9.89
C ILE A 367 4.15 15.39 -9.21
N TYR A 368 4.34 16.49 -9.96
CA TYR A 368 4.84 17.74 -9.40
C TYR A 368 3.87 18.36 -8.38
N ILE A 369 2.56 18.26 -8.62
CA ILE A 369 1.53 18.77 -7.69
C ILE A 369 1.60 18.00 -6.37
N ILE A 370 1.68 16.65 -6.44
CA ILE A 370 1.79 15.81 -5.24
C ILE A 370 3.10 16.07 -4.51
N PHE A 371 4.20 16.22 -5.24
CA PHE A 371 5.51 16.51 -4.66
C PHE A 371 5.51 17.83 -3.90
N ILE A 372 4.97 18.90 -4.49
CA ILE A 372 4.83 20.20 -3.82
C ILE A 372 3.94 20.06 -2.59
N GLY A 373 2.80 19.38 -2.71
CA GLY A 373 1.90 19.13 -1.58
C GLY A 373 2.57 18.36 -0.44
N PHE A 374 3.40 17.37 -0.75
CA PHE A 374 4.19 16.65 0.25
C PHE A 374 5.22 17.56 0.94
N ILE A 375 5.92 18.41 0.19
CA ILE A 375 6.86 19.38 0.78
C ILE A 375 6.11 20.35 1.69
N LEU A 376 4.96 20.87 1.27
CA LEU A 376 4.14 21.76 2.09
C LEU A 376 3.64 21.05 3.36
N GLN A 377 3.26 19.77 3.27
CA GLN A 377 2.88 18.96 4.44
C GLN A 377 4.04 18.85 5.43
N VAL A 378 5.23 18.46 4.97
CA VAL A 378 6.39 18.28 5.84
C VAL A 378 6.81 19.63 6.47
N LEU A 379 6.93 20.70 5.68
CA LEU A 379 7.29 22.02 6.21
C LEU A 379 6.22 22.53 7.18
N GLY A 380 4.95 22.35 6.87
CA GLY A 380 3.86 22.73 7.77
C GLY A 380 3.91 21.98 9.10
N MET A 381 4.19 20.66 9.09
CA MET A 381 4.35 19.86 10.32
C MET A 381 5.58 20.25 11.14
N LEU A 382 6.68 20.65 10.49
CA LEU A 382 7.85 21.16 11.18
C LEU A 382 7.61 22.51 11.87
N MET A 383 6.68 23.32 11.34
CA MET A 383 6.33 24.63 11.89
C MET A 383 5.18 24.57 12.90
N PHE A 384 4.21 23.69 12.70
CA PHE A 384 2.96 23.59 13.47
C PHE A 384 2.83 22.17 14.04
N HIS A 385 3.40 21.95 15.22
CA HIS A 385 3.39 20.66 15.92
C HIS A 385 3.15 20.81 17.43
N GLN A 386 2.33 21.79 17.86
CA GLN A 386 2.04 21.97 19.28
C GLN A 386 1.11 20.86 19.82
N ASN A 387 0.25 20.31 18.97
CA ASN A 387 -0.67 19.23 19.33
C ASN A 387 -1.04 18.37 18.09
N LEU A 388 -1.62 17.19 18.32
CA LEU A 388 -2.00 16.25 17.26
C LEU A 388 -3.00 16.83 16.25
N LEU A 389 -3.88 17.72 16.70
CA LEU A 389 -4.89 18.34 15.82
C LEU A 389 -4.24 19.26 14.80
N GLU A 390 -3.16 19.98 15.18
CA GLU A 390 -2.39 20.81 14.23
C GLU A 390 -1.76 19.96 13.14
N ILE A 391 -1.13 18.85 13.49
CA ILE A 391 -0.56 17.90 12.50
C ILE A 391 -1.64 17.44 11.52
N ILE A 392 -2.84 17.09 12.02
CA ILE A 392 -3.97 16.65 11.18
C ILE A 392 -4.47 17.80 10.28
N LYS A 393 -4.54 19.02 10.80
CA LYS A 393 -4.93 20.20 10.00
C LYS A 393 -3.91 20.50 8.89
N VAL A 394 -2.62 20.38 9.17
CA VAL A 394 -1.56 20.54 8.16
C VAL A 394 -1.72 19.49 7.06
N SER A 395 -1.92 18.20 7.42
CA SER A 395 -2.20 17.14 6.44
C SER A 395 -3.44 17.44 5.61
N LEU A 396 -4.53 17.89 6.26
CA LEU A 396 -5.78 18.25 5.58
C LEU A 396 -5.58 19.39 4.58
N LEU A 397 -4.83 20.43 4.95
CA LEU A 397 -4.55 21.56 4.07
C LEU A 397 -3.66 21.15 2.87
N ALA A 398 -2.66 20.29 3.11
CA ALA A 398 -1.84 19.75 2.03
C ALA A 398 -2.67 18.90 1.05
N GLU A 399 -3.56 18.06 1.55
CA GLU A 399 -4.47 17.26 0.71
C GLU A 399 -5.46 18.15 -0.06
N ALA A 400 -5.98 19.22 0.56
CA ALA A 400 -6.84 20.19 -0.10
C ALA A 400 -6.09 20.91 -1.24
N PHE A 401 -4.83 21.32 -1.01
CA PHE A 401 -3.97 21.90 -2.03
C PHE A 401 -3.74 20.93 -3.20
N ILE A 402 -3.42 19.68 -2.91
CA ILE A 402 -3.20 18.63 -3.93
C ILE A 402 -4.48 18.42 -4.74
N LEU A 403 -5.62 18.25 -4.09
CA LEU A 403 -6.89 18.04 -4.78
C LEU A 403 -7.23 19.24 -5.68
N PHE A 404 -7.08 20.47 -5.19
CA PHE A 404 -7.31 21.68 -5.97
C PHE A 404 -6.39 21.73 -7.19
N GLY A 405 -5.10 21.47 -7.02
CA GLY A 405 -4.13 21.40 -8.12
C GLY A 405 -4.49 20.33 -9.16
N LEU A 406 -4.94 19.15 -8.70
CA LEU A 406 -5.37 18.05 -9.58
C LEU A 406 -6.65 18.39 -10.35
N VAL A 407 -7.59 19.11 -9.75
CA VAL A 407 -8.80 19.61 -10.43
C VAL A 407 -8.42 20.58 -11.54
N ILE A 408 -7.55 21.56 -11.27
CA ILE A 408 -7.06 22.52 -12.28
C ILE A 408 -6.31 21.79 -13.40
N TYR A 409 -5.42 20.85 -13.04
CA TYR A 409 -4.64 20.08 -14.01
C TYR A 409 -5.52 19.28 -14.98
N ASN A 410 -6.67 18.79 -14.50
CA ASN A 410 -7.62 18.01 -15.28
C ASN A 410 -8.80 18.84 -15.79
N TRP A 411 -8.78 20.17 -15.68
CA TRP A 411 -9.92 21.04 -16.05
C TRP A 411 -10.49 20.75 -17.44
N ARG A 412 -9.59 20.51 -18.41
CA ARG A 412 -9.98 20.20 -19.81
C ARG A 412 -10.70 18.86 -19.97
N GLU A 413 -10.62 17.97 -19.00
CA GLU A 413 -11.30 16.67 -19.04
C GLU A 413 -12.77 16.80 -18.59
N PHE A 414 -13.19 17.93 -18.02
CA PHE A 414 -14.56 18.18 -17.61
C PHE A 414 -15.40 18.83 -18.75
N ASN A 415 -14.74 19.42 -19.73
CA ASN A 415 -15.33 20.00 -20.93
C ASN A 415 -15.23 19.01 -22.11
#